data_d150eb47c9841fffc3632f616ec8acf4
#
_entry.id   d150eb47c9841fffc3632f616ec8acf4
#
_cell.length_a   1.000
_cell.length_b   1.000
_cell.length_c   1.000
_cell.angle_alpha   90.00
_cell.angle_beta   90.00
_cell.angle_gamma   90.00
#
_symmetry.space_group_name_H-M   'P 1'
#
loop_
_entity.id
_entity.type
_entity.pdbx_description
1 polymer ?
#
loop_
_entity_poly.entity_id
_entity_poly.type
_entity_poly.pdbx_seq_one_letter_code
_entity_poly.pdbx_strand_id
1 'polypeptide(L)'
;LTASSLSKRMEDVTFKKEDGQGQYLYTPAQDEIVGPITGPEKETADRNAKGTAPNAKQGNVVSGMYNESTPTTKTNPMIVDMNGFNLNVAAESDNKIADAVYVGNNDYITVKNDAGKKIGITSTNTNTRAANGIFLEGNSHLNITGPVEIAKVHTKGSSAAGIAFQGSGSEAVIDGSLTISNVDGDKAEKQGRYIGVSGIRMTGDNTSMTVTGPVNISGFKGSALHTAGADSVISVGGG
;
A
#
# COMPACT_ATOMS: atom_id res chain seq x y z
N LEU A 1 14.26 -17.04 4.37
CA LEU A 1 14.72 -15.89 3.58
C LEU A 1 15.44 -14.89 4.49
N THR A 2 16.59 -14.40 4.06
CA THR A 2 17.33 -13.35 4.78
C THR A 2 16.84 -11.97 4.32
N ALA A 3 16.97 -10.95 5.16
CA ALA A 3 16.60 -9.57 4.81
C ALA A 3 17.31 -9.08 3.54
N SER A 4 18.57 -9.47 3.32
CA SER A 4 19.31 -9.11 2.11
C SER A 4 18.75 -9.76 0.84
N SER A 5 18.27 -11.00 0.91
CA SER A 5 17.65 -11.66 -0.25
C SER A 5 16.27 -11.06 -0.56
N LEU A 6 15.55 -10.56 0.44
CA LEU A 6 14.29 -9.84 0.27
C LEU A 6 14.50 -8.50 -0.41
N SER A 7 15.51 -7.73 0.01
CA SER A 7 15.90 -6.47 -0.64
C SER A 7 16.15 -6.63 -2.13
N LYS A 8 16.94 -7.66 -2.49
CA LYS A 8 17.23 -7.95 -3.90
C LYS A 8 15.99 -8.34 -4.69
N ARG A 9 15.07 -9.09 -4.07
CA ARG A 9 13.80 -9.48 -4.71
C ARG A 9 12.86 -8.31 -4.90
N MET A 10 12.86 -7.34 -4.00
CA MET A 10 12.09 -6.12 -4.20
C MET A 10 12.55 -5.36 -5.44
N GLU A 11 13.86 -5.28 -5.67
CA GLU A 11 14.41 -4.70 -6.89
C GLU A 11 13.93 -5.48 -8.12
N ASP A 12 13.95 -6.80 -8.05
CA ASP A 12 13.48 -7.66 -9.12
C ASP A 12 11.97 -7.54 -9.35
N VAL A 13 11.18 -7.45 -8.31
CA VAL A 13 9.71 -7.24 -8.40
C VAL A 13 9.38 -5.92 -9.08
N THR A 14 10.21 -4.90 -8.86
CA THR A 14 9.94 -3.55 -9.36
C THR A 14 10.37 -3.35 -10.81
N PHE A 15 11.26 -4.18 -11.37
CA PHE A 15 12.01 -3.79 -12.58
C PHE A 15 12.06 -4.80 -13.72
N LYS A 16 11.48 -5.99 -13.59
CA LYS A 16 11.54 -6.95 -14.70
C LYS A 16 10.61 -6.59 -15.83
N LYS A 17 11.24 -6.39 -16.99
CA LYS A 17 10.56 -6.35 -18.28
C LYS A 17 10.63 -7.75 -18.88
N GLU A 18 9.49 -8.43 -19.00
CA GLU A 18 9.46 -9.74 -19.64
C GLU A 18 9.35 -9.65 -21.17
N ASP A 19 10.08 -10.52 -21.83
CA ASP A 19 9.97 -11.03 -23.22
C ASP A 19 9.81 -10.04 -24.37
N GLY A 20 10.40 -8.90 -24.33
CA GLY A 20 10.39 -7.98 -25.48
C GLY A 20 9.04 -7.33 -25.80
N GLN A 21 7.96 -7.65 -25.08
CA GLN A 21 6.63 -7.06 -25.26
C GLN A 21 6.37 -5.83 -24.39
N GLY A 22 7.31 -5.46 -23.55
CA GLY A 22 7.19 -4.26 -22.75
C GLY A 22 6.36 -4.40 -21.48
N GLN A 23 6.02 -5.60 -21.05
CA GLN A 23 5.36 -5.85 -19.77
C GLN A 23 6.36 -5.86 -18.62
N TYR A 24 5.96 -5.24 -17.51
CA TYR A 24 6.71 -5.26 -16.24
C TYR A 24 6.09 -6.33 -15.36
N LEU A 25 6.54 -7.57 -15.51
CA LEU A 25 5.95 -8.73 -14.84
C LEU A 25 6.96 -9.38 -13.89
N TYR A 26 6.52 -9.67 -12.68
CA TYR A 26 7.20 -10.54 -11.74
C TYR A 26 6.29 -11.70 -11.34
N THR A 27 6.81 -12.92 -11.51
CA THR A 27 6.10 -14.14 -11.09
C THR A 27 7.01 -14.94 -10.17
N PRO A 28 6.69 -15.06 -8.87
CA PRO A 28 7.48 -15.85 -7.93
C PRO A 28 7.28 -17.35 -8.14
N ALA A 29 8.24 -18.13 -7.61
CA ALA A 29 8.18 -19.59 -7.57
C ALA A 29 7.91 -20.14 -6.16
N GLN A 30 7.61 -19.29 -5.20
CA GLN A 30 7.38 -19.62 -3.79
C GLN A 30 6.64 -18.48 -3.09
N ASP A 31 6.20 -18.72 -1.85
CA ASP A 31 5.69 -17.64 -0.99
C ASP A 31 6.72 -16.51 -0.86
N GLU A 32 6.25 -15.27 -0.99
CA GLU A 32 7.10 -14.08 -0.93
C GLU A 32 6.83 -13.28 0.35
N ILE A 33 7.93 -12.84 0.96
CA ILE A 33 7.93 -11.89 2.07
C ILE A 33 8.74 -10.68 1.62
N VAL A 34 8.09 -9.54 1.50
CA VAL A 34 8.66 -8.29 1.04
C VAL A 34 8.74 -7.31 2.21
N GLY A 35 9.93 -7.10 2.76
CA GLY A 35 10.13 -6.30 3.96
C GLY A 35 9.67 -6.99 5.27
N PRO A 36 9.82 -6.32 6.43
CA PRO A 36 10.54 -5.05 6.56
C PRO A 36 12.04 -5.23 6.26
N ILE A 37 12.62 -4.20 5.66
CA ILE A 37 14.06 -4.20 5.33
C ILE A 37 14.81 -3.65 6.53
N THR A 38 15.77 -4.41 7.03
CA THR A 38 16.68 -3.98 8.10
C THR A 38 18.04 -3.63 7.52
N GLY A 39 18.63 -2.55 8.01
CA GLY A 39 19.89 -2.01 7.49
C GLY A 39 19.65 -0.69 6.74
N PRO A 40 20.41 -0.35 5.72
CA PRO A 40 20.11 0.78 4.86
C PRO A 40 18.73 0.59 4.23
N GLU A 41 17.75 1.35 4.71
CA GLU A 41 16.36 1.24 4.28
C GLU A 41 16.19 1.76 2.86
N LYS A 42 15.36 1.07 2.09
CA LYS A 42 14.93 1.61 0.79
C LYS A 42 13.88 2.67 1.01
N GLU A 43 14.15 3.83 0.49
CA GLU A 43 13.30 5.00 0.58
C GLU A 43 12.65 5.28 -0.78
N THR A 44 11.39 5.69 -0.73
CA THR A 44 10.69 6.25 -1.90
C THR A 44 10.86 7.77 -1.94
N ALA A 45 10.39 8.40 -3.00
CA ALA A 45 10.34 9.85 -3.09
C ALA A 45 9.55 10.47 -1.95
N ASP A 46 9.87 11.73 -1.66
CA ASP A 46 9.03 12.53 -0.79
C ASP A 46 7.61 12.57 -1.35
N ARG A 47 6.68 12.13 -0.53
CA ARG A 47 5.25 12.13 -0.83
C ARG A 47 4.71 13.48 -1.29
N ASN A 48 5.33 14.56 -0.81
CA ASN A 48 4.93 15.93 -1.15
C ASN A 48 5.53 16.42 -2.47
N ALA A 49 6.46 15.69 -3.06
CA ALA A 49 7.04 16.04 -4.35
C ALA A 49 6.04 15.77 -5.47
N LYS A 50 5.44 16.81 -6.00
CA LYS A 50 4.47 16.70 -7.09
C LYS A 50 5.13 16.25 -8.39
N GLY A 51 4.67 15.15 -8.96
CA GLY A 51 4.93 14.76 -10.35
C GLY A 51 6.31 14.19 -10.66
N THR A 52 7.09 13.82 -9.65
CA THR A 52 8.36 13.13 -9.87
C THR A 52 8.24 11.64 -9.55
N ALA A 53 8.93 10.83 -10.34
CA ALA A 53 9.08 9.41 -10.02
C ALA A 53 9.76 9.25 -8.64
N PRO A 54 9.41 8.22 -7.87
CA PRO A 54 10.05 7.97 -6.59
C PRO A 54 11.58 7.95 -6.69
N ASN A 55 12.21 8.67 -5.78
CA ASN A 55 13.66 8.71 -5.67
C ASN A 55 14.11 8.08 -4.36
N ALA A 56 14.66 6.89 -4.43
CA ALA A 56 15.10 6.12 -3.28
C ALA A 56 16.15 6.82 -2.40
N LYS A 57 16.87 7.80 -2.94
CA LYS A 57 17.94 8.48 -2.22
C LYS A 57 17.49 9.71 -1.41
N GLN A 58 16.34 10.28 -1.72
CA GLN A 58 15.88 11.55 -1.14
C GLN A 58 14.48 11.47 -0.52
N GLY A 59 13.89 10.29 -0.48
CA GLY A 59 12.55 10.11 0.01
C GLY A 59 12.43 10.21 1.54
N ASN A 60 11.22 10.46 2.01
CA ASN A 60 10.85 10.40 3.42
C ASN A 60 9.88 9.25 3.74
N VAL A 61 9.75 8.31 2.83
CA VAL A 61 8.87 7.13 2.93
C VAL A 61 9.69 5.85 2.79
N VAL A 62 9.46 4.90 3.67
CA VAL A 62 9.95 3.53 3.56
C VAL A 62 8.79 2.66 3.15
N SER A 63 8.97 1.86 2.10
CA SER A 63 7.93 0.99 1.57
C SER A 63 8.43 -0.44 1.37
N GLY A 64 7.53 -1.39 1.62
CA GLY A 64 7.75 -2.79 1.26
C GLY A 64 7.67 -3.00 -0.25
N MET A 65 6.61 -2.51 -0.89
CA MET A 65 6.42 -2.65 -2.33
C MET A 65 6.09 -1.29 -2.96
N TYR A 66 6.80 -0.94 -4.03
CA TYR A 66 6.61 0.31 -4.76
C TYR A 66 7.26 0.25 -6.15
N ASN A 67 6.89 1.18 -7.01
CA ASN A 67 7.56 1.38 -8.29
C ASN A 67 8.62 2.47 -8.16
N GLU A 68 9.89 2.13 -8.41
CA GLU A 68 11.00 3.06 -8.20
C GLU A 68 11.16 4.09 -9.33
N SER A 69 11.04 3.66 -10.59
CA SER A 69 11.25 4.58 -11.73
C SER A 69 10.67 4.08 -13.04
N THR A 70 10.00 2.95 -13.04
CA THR A 70 9.45 2.36 -14.26
C THR A 70 8.22 3.12 -14.72
N PRO A 71 8.16 3.65 -15.94
CA PRO A 71 6.95 4.29 -16.44
C PRO A 71 5.86 3.24 -16.66
N THR A 72 4.73 3.44 -15.97
CA THR A 72 3.56 2.59 -16.08
C THR A 72 2.38 3.34 -16.69
N THR A 73 1.48 2.61 -17.30
CA THR A 73 0.25 3.12 -17.88
C THR A 73 -0.90 2.15 -17.62
N LYS A 74 -2.11 2.55 -17.92
CA LYS A 74 -3.28 1.67 -17.80
C LYS A 74 -3.12 0.37 -18.61
N THR A 75 -2.53 0.45 -19.77
CA THR A 75 -2.33 -0.69 -20.68
C THR A 75 -1.01 -1.41 -20.44
N ASN A 76 -0.11 -0.81 -19.70
CA ASN A 76 1.19 -1.39 -19.33
C ASN A 76 1.50 -1.12 -17.86
N PRO A 77 0.74 -1.72 -16.93
CA PRO A 77 1.01 -1.59 -15.50
C PRO A 77 2.23 -2.42 -15.08
N MET A 78 2.74 -2.13 -13.88
CA MET A 78 3.60 -3.07 -13.19
C MET A 78 2.75 -4.23 -12.64
N ILE A 79 3.10 -5.46 -12.98
CA ILE A 79 2.34 -6.65 -12.60
C ILE A 79 3.16 -7.52 -11.66
N VAL A 80 2.59 -7.82 -10.50
CA VAL A 80 3.06 -8.86 -9.60
C VAL A 80 2.06 -10.01 -9.67
N ASP A 81 2.41 -11.07 -10.37
CA ASP A 81 1.58 -12.27 -10.48
C ASP A 81 2.07 -13.32 -9.50
N MET A 82 1.35 -13.52 -8.42
CA MET A 82 1.76 -14.39 -7.33
C MET A 82 1.68 -15.88 -7.66
N ASN A 83 1.01 -16.23 -8.76
CA ASN A 83 0.96 -17.61 -9.26
C ASN A 83 0.53 -18.64 -8.19
N GLY A 84 -0.41 -18.26 -7.33
CA GLY A 84 -0.93 -19.10 -6.25
C GLY A 84 -0.09 -19.14 -4.97
N PHE A 85 0.98 -18.36 -4.86
CA PHE A 85 1.76 -18.22 -3.63
C PHE A 85 1.27 -17.07 -2.76
N ASN A 86 1.53 -17.14 -1.46
CA ASN A 86 1.22 -16.03 -0.54
C ASN A 86 2.20 -14.87 -0.74
N LEU A 87 1.67 -13.66 -0.62
CA LEU A 87 2.46 -12.44 -0.59
C LEU A 87 2.27 -11.76 0.77
N ASN A 88 3.35 -11.48 1.47
CA ASN A 88 3.34 -10.67 2.67
C ASN A 88 4.24 -9.45 2.46
N VAL A 89 3.66 -8.27 2.60
CA VAL A 89 4.36 -7.00 2.42
C VAL A 89 4.38 -6.25 3.74
N ALA A 90 5.55 -5.80 4.15
CA ALA A 90 5.69 -5.05 5.38
C ALA A 90 6.56 -3.80 5.19
N ALA A 91 6.24 -2.75 5.92
CA ALA A 91 7.10 -1.59 6.10
C ALA A 91 7.32 -1.35 7.59
N GLU A 92 8.53 -0.94 7.95
CA GLU A 92 8.88 -0.51 9.29
C GLU A 92 9.88 0.63 9.21
N SER A 93 9.62 1.70 9.94
CA SER A 93 10.53 2.84 10.03
C SER A 93 10.42 3.54 11.39
N ASP A 94 11.49 4.21 11.80
CA ASP A 94 11.49 5.08 12.98
C ASP A 94 11.42 6.56 12.61
N ASN A 95 12.11 6.99 11.58
CA ASN A 95 12.25 8.40 11.20
C ASN A 95 11.60 8.78 9.87
N LYS A 96 11.10 7.80 9.12
CA LYS A 96 10.39 7.98 7.85
C LYS A 96 8.94 7.54 8.00
N ILE A 97 8.09 7.93 7.06
CA ILE A 97 6.75 7.38 6.95
C ILE A 97 6.84 5.92 6.52
N ALA A 98 6.03 5.06 7.11
CA ALA A 98 5.96 3.65 6.73
C ALA A 98 4.70 3.38 5.91
N ASP A 99 4.87 3.06 4.63
CA ASP A 99 3.79 2.64 3.73
C ASP A 99 4.14 1.26 3.16
N ALA A 100 3.46 0.20 3.58
CA ALA A 100 3.82 -1.14 3.13
C ALA A 100 3.70 -1.27 1.61
N VAL A 101 2.60 -0.80 1.04
CA VAL A 101 2.41 -0.66 -0.40
C VAL A 101 2.26 0.82 -0.72
N TYR A 102 3.14 1.35 -1.56
CA TYR A 102 3.12 2.73 -1.99
C TYR A 102 2.90 2.79 -3.50
N VAL A 103 1.83 3.48 -3.92
CA VAL A 103 1.54 3.71 -5.33
C VAL A 103 1.74 5.20 -5.62
N GLY A 104 2.79 5.52 -6.35
CA GLY A 104 3.19 6.89 -6.65
C GLY A 104 2.26 7.61 -7.63
N ASN A 105 2.50 8.90 -7.84
CA ASN A 105 1.75 9.70 -8.80
C ASN A 105 1.79 9.07 -10.20
N ASN A 106 0.62 8.94 -10.81
CA ASN A 106 0.44 8.40 -12.15
C ASN A 106 0.90 6.94 -12.33
N ASP A 107 1.14 6.22 -11.25
CA ASP A 107 1.51 4.81 -11.32
C ASP A 107 0.31 3.88 -11.45
N TYR A 108 0.57 2.76 -12.13
CA TYR A 108 -0.37 1.65 -12.31
C TYR A 108 0.29 0.37 -11.81
N ILE A 109 -0.23 -0.17 -10.72
CA ILE A 109 0.26 -1.43 -10.13
C ILE A 109 -0.87 -2.44 -10.10
N THR A 110 -0.58 -3.65 -10.56
CA THR A 110 -1.50 -4.79 -10.49
C THR A 110 -0.84 -5.91 -9.70
N VAL A 111 -1.57 -6.44 -8.73
CA VAL A 111 -1.17 -7.63 -7.96
C VAL A 111 -2.22 -8.70 -8.21
N LYS A 112 -1.82 -9.83 -8.78
CA LYS A 112 -2.70 -10.95 -9.09
C LYS A 112 -2.45 -12.13 -8.19
N ASN A 113 -3.50 -12.69 -7.63
CA ASN A 113 -3.46 -13.98 -6.95
C ASN A 113 -4.77 -14.74 -7.14
N ASP A 114 -4.98 -15.23 -8.35
CA ASP A 114 -6.23 -15.85 -8.77
C ASP A 114 -6.54 -17.18 -8.01
N ALA A 115 -5.55 -17.79 -7.37
CA ALA A 115 -5.73 -18.99 -6.57
C ALA A 115 -6.32 -18.72 -5.17
N GLY A 116 -6.69 -17.48 -4.86
CA GLY A 116 -7.30 -17.10 -3.58
C GLY A 116 -6.35 -17.14 -2.39
N LYS A 117 -5.04 -17.17 -2.62
CA LYS A 117 -4.05 -17.03 -1.56
C LYS A 117 -3.98 -15.60 -1.07
N LYS A 118 -3.72 -15.44 0.22
CA LYS A 118 -3.76 -14.16 0.90
C LYS A 118 -2.61 -13.23 0.52
N ILE A 119 -2.97 -11.96 0.36
CA ILE A 119 -2.03 -10.84 0.32
C ILE A 119 -2.08 -10.17 1.69
N GLY A 120 -1.04 -10.40 2.50
CA GLY A 120 -0.91 -9.88 3.85
C GLY A 120 -0.09 -8.60 3.87
N ILE A 121 -0.55 -7.60 4.64
CA ILE A 121 0.07 -6.28 4.71
C ILE A 121 0.19 -5.87 6.17
N THR A 122 1.38 -5.39 6.56
CA THR A 122 1.62 -4.77 7.86
C THR A 122 2.49 -3.52 7.71
N SER A 123 2.26 -2.51 8.56
CA SER A 123 3.06 -1.29 8.56
C SER A 123 3.23 -0.76 9.98
N THR A 124 4.46 -0.43 10.35
CA THR A 124 4.78 0.06 11.68
C THR A 124 5.72 1.27 11.61
N ASN A 125 5.36 2.33 12.30
CA ASN A 125 6.27 3.42 12.61
C ASN A 125 6.60 3.38 14.10
N THR A 126 7.86 3.15 14.42
CA THR A 126 8.34 3.03 15.81
C THR A 126 8.57 4.40 16.48
N ASN A 127 8.28 5.47 15.79
CA ASN A 127 8.32 6.85 16.25
C ASN A 127 7.01 7.57 15.89
N THR A 128 7.03 8.88 15.68
CA THR A 128 5.82 9.71 15.57
C THR A 128 5.38 10.02 14.13
N ARG A 129 6.05 9.44 13.12
CA ARG A 129 5.64 9.59 11.72
C ARG A 129 4.43 8.68 11.40
N ALA A 130 3.81 8.91 10.26
CA ALA A 130 2.65 8.13 9.86
C ALA A 130 3.00 6.67 9.50
N ALA A 131 2.02 5.79 9.64
CA ALA A 131 2.04 4.43 9.13
C ALA A 131 0.77 4.16 8.32
N ASN A 132 0.91 3.59 7.13
CA ASN A 132 -0.21 3.16 6.30
C ASN A 132 0.05 1.76 5.73
N GLY A 133 -0.99 0.96 5.59
CA GLY A 133 -0.87 -0.32 4.92
C GLY A 133 -0.67 -0.12 3.41
N ILE A 134 -1.63 0.52 2.76
CA ILE A 134 -1.58 0.91 1.35
C ILE A 134 -1.72 2.43 1.26
N PHE A 135 -0.85 3.06 0.50
CA PHE A 135 -0.90 4.49 0.26
C PHE A 135 -0.94 4.79 -1.24
N LEU A 136 -1.93 5.59 -1.66
CA LEU A 136 -2.10 6.00 -3.06
C LEU A 136 -1.95 7.51 -3.19
N GLU A 137 -1.03 7.93 -4.06
CA GLU A 137 -0.84 9.33 -4.49
C GLU A 137 -1.86 9.73 -5.57
N GLY A 138 -1.77 10.96 -6.07
CA GLY A 138 -2.66 11.45 -7.12
C GLY A 138 -2.55 10.68 -8.44
N ASN A 139 -3.68 10.43 -9.08
CA ASN A 139 -3.80 9.69 -10.35
C ASN A 139 -3.12 8.32 -10.32
N SER A 140 -3.04 7.70 -9.17
CA SER A 140 -2.48 6.38 -9.00
C SER A 140 -3.57 5.30 -9.08
N HIS A 141 -3.18 4.12 -9.56
CA HIS A 141 -4.12 3.02 -9.77
C HIS A 141 -3.54 1.73 -9.22
N LEU A 142 -4.30 1.08 -8.36
CA LEU A 142 -3.96 -0.22 -7.77
C LEU A 142 -5.08 -1.21 -8.05
N ASN A 143 -4.74 -2.31 -8.72
CA ASN A 143 -5.65 -3.43 -8.92
C ASN A 143 -5.09 -4.66 -8.20
N ILE A 144 -5.86 -5.25 -7.32
CA ILE A 144 -5.50 -6.47 -6.61
C ILE A 144 -6.57 -7.52 -6.86
N THR A 145 -6.16 -8.71 -7.30
CA THR A 145 -7.02 -9.90 -7.34
C THR A 145 -6.63 -10.83 -6.21
N GLY A 146 -7.60 -11.29 -5.44
CA GLY A 146 -7.41 -12.18 -4.30
C GLY A 146 -7.76 -11.52 -2.97
N PRO A 147 -7.80 -12.28 -1.85
CA PRO A 147 -8.09 -11.72 -0.56
C PRO A 147 -6.94 -10.85 -0.05
N VAL A 148 -7.26 -9.66 0.45
CA VAL A 148 -6.31 -8.73 1.07
C VAL A 148 -6.57 -8.68 2.56
N GLU A 149 -5.52 -8.86 3.35
CA GLU A 149 -5.56 -8.71 4.80
C GLU A 149 -4.51 -7.71 5.26
N ILE A 150 -4.96 -6.56 5.77
CA ILE A 150 -4.13 -5.58 6.46
C ILE A 150 -4.25 -5.88 7.95
N ALA A 151 -3.28 -6.61 8.50
CA ALA A 151 -3.38 -7.21 9.83
C ALA A 151 -2.93 -6.31 10.97
N LYS A 152 -2.09 -5.31 10.65
CA LYS A 152 -1.58 -4.35 11.63
C LYS A 152 -1.06 -3.11 10.92
N VAL A 153 -1.51 -1.96 11.40
CA VAL A 153 -0.94 -0.66 11.06
C VAL A 153 -0.80 0.13 12.36
N HIS A 154 0.42 0.45 12.75
CA HIS A 154 0.68 1.11 14.03
C HIS A 154 1.72 2.21 13.91
N THR A 155 1.50 3.30 14.63
CA THR A 155 2.48 4.35 14.88
C THR A 155 2.48 4.77 16.35
N LYS A 156 3.62 5.17 16.88
CA LYS A 156 3.68 5.89 18.15
C LYS A 156 3.17 7.33 18.05
N GLY A 157 2.95 7.81 16.84
CA GLY A 157 2.35 9.11 16.55
C GLY A 157 0.82 9.06 16.51
N SER A 158 0.23 9.93 15.71
CA SER A 158 -1.23 10.11 15.63
C SER A 158 -1.84 9.74 14.28
N SER A 159 -1.06 9.43 13.26
CA SER A 159 -1.59 9.20 11.90
C SER A 159 -1.34 7.76 11.43
N ALA A 160 -2.41 6.99 11.30
CA ALA A 160 -2.37 5.63 10.78
C ALA A 160 -3.61 5.35 9.93
N ALA A 161 -3.45 4.66 8.83
CA ALA A 161 -4.56 4.19 8.01
C ALA A 161 -4.27 2.80 7.43
N GLY A 162 -5.29 1.96 7.36
CA GLY A 162 -5.18 0.70 6.61
C GLY A 162 -4.92 1.00 5.15
N ILE A 163 -5.78 1.81 4.53
CA ILE A 163 -5.63 2.31 3.16
C ILE A 163 -5.81 3.82 3.17
N ALA A 164 -4.87 4.55 2.57
CA ALA A 164 -4.93 6.00 2.46
C ALA A 164 -4.85 6.45 1.00
N PHE A 165 -5.79 7.27 0.59
CA PHE A 165 -5.81 7.99 -0.67
C PHE A 165 -5.49 9.45 -0.40
N GLN A 166 -4.43 9.94 -1.00
CA GLN A 166 -4.04 11.35 -0.92
C GLN A 166 -3.77 11.87 -2.33
N GLY A 167 -4.29 13.02 -2.65
CA GLY A 167 -4.27 13.53 -4.02
C GLY A 167 -5.48 13.07 -4.82
N SER A 168 -5.76 13.78 -5.91
CA SER A 168 -6.97 13.58 -6.70
C SER A 168 -6.82 12.45 -7.73
N GLY A 169 -7.93 11.81 -8.09
CA GLY A 169 -8.02 10.89 -9.21
C GLY A 169 -7.45 9.49 -8.97
N SER A 170 -7.18 9.11 -7.74
CA SER A 170 -6.67 7.77 -7.42
C SER A 170 -7.79 6.73 -7.40
N GLU A 171 -7.45 5.51 -7.80
CA GLU A 171 -8.37 4.39 -7.81
C GLU A 171 -7.70 3.13 -7.25
N ALA A 172 -8.41 2.42 -6.38
CA ALA A 172 -8.07 1.07 -5.96
C ALA A 172 -9.22 0.10 -6.23
N VAL A 173 -8.91 -1.03 -6.83
CA VAL A 173 -9.85 -2.13 -7.05
C VAL A 173 -9.29 -3.38 -6.38
N ILE A 174 -10.07 -3.97 -5.49
CA ILE A 174 -9.78 -5.26 -4.87
C ILE A 174 -10.85 -6.25 -5.34
N ASP A 175 -10.46 -7.14 -6.23
CA ASP A 175 -11.30 -8.26 -6.64
C ASP A 175 -11.10 -9.43 -5.69
N GLY A 176 -11.91 -9.45 -4.65
CA GLY A 176 -11.83 -10.35 -3.52
C GLY A 176 -12.28 -9.68 -2.22
N SER A 177 -12.01 -10.33 -1.09
CA SER A 177 -12.31 -9.79 0.24
C SER A 177 -11.23 -8.81 0.72
N LEU A 178 -11.64 -7.91 1.59
CA LEU A 178 -10.73 -7.00 2.31
C LEU A 178 -10.98 -7.10 3.80
N THR A 179 -9.94 -7.42 4.54
CA THR A 179 -9.94 -7.39 6.00
C THR A 179 -8.89 -6.39 6.48
N ILE A 180 -9.30 -5.42 7.29
CA ILE A 180 -8.41 -4.46 7.94
C ILE A 180 -8.59 -4.61 9.45
N SER A 181 -7.51 -4.86 10.16
CA SER A 181 -7.54 -5.00 11.61
C SER A 181 -6.35 -4.32 12.27
N ASN A 182 -6.52 -3.94 13.56
CA ASN A 182 -5.47 -3.38 14.40
C ASN A 182 -4.80 -2.13 13.81
N VAL A 183 -5.60 -1.13 13.46
CA VAL A 183 -5.12 0.19 13.03
C VAL A 183 -5.11 1.13 14.24
N ASP A 184 -3.94 1.62 14.65
CA ASP A 184 -3.78 2.44 15.84
C ASP A 184 -2.65 3.46 15.75
N GLY A 185 -2.79 4.53 16.53
CA GLY A 185 -1.78 5.53 16.79
C GLY A 185 -1.76 5.91 18.26
N ASP A 186 -0.61 5.78 18.92
CA ASP A 186 -0.51 5.97 20.38
C ASP A 186 -0.88 7.39 20.83
N LYS A 187 -0.69 8.39 19.95
CA LYS A 187 -1.03 9.80 20.20
C LYS A 187 -2.30 10.26 19.45
N ALA A 188 -3.09 9.34 18.97
CA ALA A 188 -4.31 9.67 18.21
C ALA A 188 -5.43 10.20 19.12
N GLU A 189 -5.45 9.84 20.38
CA GLU A 189 -6.46 10.30 21.32
C GLU A 189 -6.23 11.77 21.70
N LYS A 190 -7.22 12.60 21.44
CA LYS A 190 -7.25 14.01 21.85
C LYS A 190 -8.63 14.34 22.40
N GLN A 191 -8.67 14.72 23.69
CA GLN A 191 -9.92 15.12 24.38
C GLN A 191 -11.05 14.07 24.23
N GLY A 192 -10.71 12.79 24.39
CA GLY A 192 -11.67 11.70 24.26
C GLY A 192 -12.07 11.33 22.83
N ARG A 193 -11.39 11.88 21.83
CA ARG A 193 -11.60 11.54 20.41
C ARG A 193 -10.32 10.99 19.81
N TYR A 194 -10.46 10.02 18.93
CA TYR A 194 -9.36 9.50 18.13
C TYR A 194 -9.31 10.22 16.79
N ILE A 195 -8.25 10.97 16.54
CA ILE A 195 -8.08 11.79 15.35
C ILE A 195 -6.86 11.28 14.58
N GLY A 196 -7.01 11.13 13.26
CA GLY A 196 -5.91 10.73 12.37
C GLY A 196 -5.73 9.23 12.21
N VAL A 197 -6.61 8.41 12.81
CA VAL A 197 -6.62 6.96 12.63
C VAL A 197 -7.87 6.55 11.86
N SER A 198 -7.69 5.79 10.80
CA SER A 198 -8.79 5.32 9.95
C SER A 198 -8.50 3.93 9.38
N GLY A 199 -9.52 3.11 9.23
CA GLY A 199 -9.42 1.90 8.42
C GLY A 199 -9.12 2.27 6.96
N ILE A 200 -9.99 3.09 6.36
CA ILE A 200 -9.80 3.66 5.01
C ILE A 200 -9.95 5.17 5.11
N ARG A 201 -8.99 5.90 4.56
CA ARG A 201 -9.00 7.37 4.52
C ARG A 201 -8.87 7.86 3.08
N MET A 202 -9.82 8.67 2.64
CA MET A 202 -9.86 9.28 1.31
C MET A 202 -9.91 10.79 1.46
N THR A 203 -8.79 11.46 1.23
CA THR A 203 -8.67 12.93 1.40
C THR A 203 -8.54 13.69 0.08
N GLY A 204 -8.21 12.99 -1.02
CA GLY A 204 -8.19 13.58 -2.36
C GLY A 204 -9.57 13.58 -3.01
N ASP A 205 -9.78 14.51 -3.94
CA ASP A 205 -11.01 14.55 -4.75
C ASP A 205 -11.02 13.48 -5.84
N ASN A 206 -12.20 13.07 -6.29
CA ASN A 206 -12.37 12.07 -7.37
C ASN A 206 -11.57 10.79 -7.10
N THR A 207 -11.58 10.32 -5.88
CA THR A 207 -10.96 9.04 -5.52
C THR A 207 -12.01 7.95 -5.47
N SER A 208 -11.64 6.74 -5.84
CA SER A 208 -12.56 5.62 -5.81
C SER A 208 -11.91 4.35 -5.28
N MET A 209 -12.69 3.56 -4.57
CA MET A 209 -12.32 2.24 -4.12
C MET A 209 -13.46 1.27 -4.40
N THR A 210 -13.15 0.14 -5.02
CA THR A 210 -14.09 -0.94 -5.27
C THR A 210 -13.56 -2.22 -4.66
N VAL A 211 -14.40 -2.89 -3.88
CA VAL A 211 -14.12 -4.23 -3.33
C VAL A 211 -15.26 -5.14 -3.75
N THR A 212 -14.97 -6.21 -4.48
CA THR A 212 -16.01 -7.12 -5.00
C THR A 212 -16.50 -8.11 -3.96
N GLY A 213 -15.68 -8.46 -2.99
CA GLY A 213 -16.00 -9.35 -1.89
C GLY A 213 -16.38 -8.64 -0.59
N PRO A 214 -16.53 -9.39 0.51
CA PRO A 214 -16.82 -8.83 1.82
C PRO A 214 -15.71 -7.91 2.33
N VAL A 215 -16.10 -6.86 3.07
CA VAL A 215 -15.20 -5.95 3.76
C VAL A 215 -15.43 -6.07 5.26
N ASN A 216 -14.35 -6.29 6.00
CA ASN A 216 -14.35 -6.30 7.46
C ASN A 216 -13.25 -5.37 7.99
N ILE A 217 -13.65 -4.35 8.75
CA ILE A 217 -12.73 -3.41 9.41
C ILE A 217 -12.97 -3.49 10.91
N SER A 218 -11.96 -3.90 11.66
CA SER A 218 -12.07 -4.10 13.11
C SER A 218 -10.77 -3.71 13.84
N GLY A 219 -10.84 -3.60 15.18
CA GLY A 219 -9.66 -3.34 16.00
C GLY A 219 -8.97 -2.00 15.73
N PHE A 220 -9.71 -0.98 15.32
CA PHE A 220 -9.20 0.36 15.08
C PHE A 220 -9.63 1.32 16.19
N LYS A 221 -8.81 2.34 16.43
CA LYS A 221 -9.13 3.44 17.35
C LYS A 221 -9.29 4.72 16.55
N GLY A 222 -10.46 4.91 15.95
CA GLY A 222 -10.73 6.06 15.10
C GLY A 222 -11.96 5.82 14.24
N SER A 223 -11.88 6.14 12.96
CA SER A 223 -12.97 5.94 12.00
C SER A 223 -12.71 4.70 11.15
N ALA A 224 -13.74 3.86 10.95
CA ALA A 224 -13.62 2.79 9.96
C ALA A 224 -13.40 3.38 8.56
N LEU A 225 -14.18 4.39 8.21
CA LEU A 225 -14.09 5.13 6.95
C LEU A 225 -14.01 6.63 7.24
N HIS A 226 -13.08 7.32 6.60
CA HIS A 226 -12.96 8.76 6.64
C HIS A 226 -12.80 9.31 5.22
N THR A 227 -13.75 10.14 4.80
CA THR A 227 -13.72 10.82 3.50
C THR A 227 -13.77 12.32 3.72
N ALA A 228 -12.90 13.05 3.07
CA ALA A 228 -12.84 14.51 3.10
C ALA A 228 -12.75 15.12 1.69
N GLY A 229 -12.48 14.32 0.67
CA GLY A 229 -12.45 14.75 -0.73
C GLY A 229 -13.84 14.80 -1.35
N ALA A 230 -14.02 15.69 -2.33
CA ALA A 230 -15.21 15.74 -3.14
C ALA A 230 -15.27 14.56 -4.13
N ASP A 231 -16.47 14.08 -4.43
CA ASP A 231 -16.71 13.01 -5.42
C ASP A 231 -15.92 11.72 -5.15
N SER A 232 -15.72 11.39 -3.88
CA SER A 232 -15.07 10.15 -3.46
C SER A 232 -16.10 9.04 -3.28
N VAL A 233 -15.80 7.85 -3.82
CA VAL A 233 -16.72 6.71 -3.85
C VAL A 233 -16.06 5.46 -3.30
N ILE A 234 -16.78 4.76 -2.42
CA ILE A 234 -16.43 3.40 -1.97
C ILE A 234 -17.59 2.48 -2.35
N SER A 235 -17.29 1.46 -3.16
CA SER A 235 -18.25 0.44 -3.58
C SER A 235 -17.86 -0.92 -3.03
N VAL A 236 -18.82 -1.58 -2.37
CA VAL A 236 -18.63 -2.93 -1.79
C VAL A 236 -19.66 -3.87 -2.41
N GLY A 237 -19.21 -4.94 -3.05
CA GLY A 237 -20.06 -5.91 -3.74
C GLY A 237 -20.51 -7.09 -2.90
N GLY A 238 -19.78 -7.41 -1.83
CA GLY A 238 -20.13 -8.49 -0.91
C GLY A 238 -20.85 -7.93 0.32
N GLY A 239 -22.15 -8.08 0.38
CA GLY A 239 -22.95 -7.75 1.54
C GLY A 239 -22.84 -8.79 2.65
#